data_af4ee51b59a6b0b44ab34e856fb264e3
#
_entry.id   af4ee51b59a6b0b44ab34e856fb264e3
#
_cell.length_a   1.000
_cell.length_b   1.000
_cell.length_c   1.000
_cell.angle_alpha   90.00
_cell.angle_beta   90.00
_cell.angle_gamma   90.00
#
_symmetry.space_group_name_H-M   'P 1'
#
loop_
_entity.id
_entity.type
_entity.pdbx_description
1 polymer ?
#
loop_
_entity_poly.entity_id
_entity_poly.type
_entity_poly.pdbx_seq_one_letter_code
_entity_poly.pdbx_strand_id
1 'polypeptide(L)'
;MNIVTLRAMLSLLISSLIPILLAQTGHPQIPPRVAEEAEVLAQNATRILTRETLQQRSLLPPTRFVPRAGSAAERATGPRFRIREVVSEFSFGPLRSSQSHNLIEFRQVLSVDGQPVQSTDKALRALSQGIQQGDDRTRKRMLEQFARNGLVDIATDYSLILLAFTSGSQKQMEISASGHCNIGADPAISFSWMQESPQGGLTEFHGQESVHRALAGTLWLRASDGLPLRVHAWMEYTDEASHLIRDEATVDYVMSEHGFLTPASVIHHHVVNGATVTENLYLYDPFKFFSTSSTITFGSPK
;
A
#
# COMPACT_ATOMS: atom_id res chain seq x y z
N MET A 1 84.85 3.51 53.56
CA MET A 1 84.02 4.49 54.24
C MET A 1 83.44 5.39 53.16
N ASN A 2 82.28 5.05 52.58
CA ASN A 2 81.41 5.97 51.86
C ASN A 2 80.12 5.24 51.54
N ILE A 3 79.04 5.74 52.11
CA ILE A 3 77.70 5.27 52.00
C ILE A 3 77.09 5.84 50.70
N VAL A 4 76.73 4.97 49.78
CA VAL A 4 76.04 5.36 48.55
C VAL A 4 74.52 5.03 48.71
N THR A 5 73.73 6.06 48.77
CA THR A 5 72.28 6.02 48.88
C THR A 5 71.64 5.62 47.52
N LEU A 6 70.99 4.48 47.50
CA LEU A 6 70.21 4.00 46.36
C LEU A 6 68.79 4.62 46.39
N ARG A 7 68.48 5.54 45.48
CA ARG A 7 67.11 6.06 45.27
C ARG A 7 66.41 5.14 44.31
N ALA A 8 65.38 4.43 44.83
CA ALA A 8 64.42 3.67 44.01
C ALA A 8 63.38 4.65 43.38
N MET A 9 63.42 4.78 42.07
CA MET A 9 62.32 5.42 41.32
C MET A 9 61.21 4.40 41.09
N LEU A 10 60.11 4.61 41.77
CA LEU A 10 58.84 3.86 41.55
C LEU A 10 58.11 4.50 40.38
N SER A 11 58.17 3.91 39.19
CA SER A 11 57.39 4.32 38.01
C SER A 11 55.97 3.78 38.12
N LEU A 12 55.05 4.66 38.38
CA LEU A 12 53.60 4.37 38.36
C LEU A 12 53.11 4.26 36.91
N LEU A 13 52.93 3.03 36.42
CA LEU A 13 52.24 2.75 35.15
C LEU A 13 50.72 2.90 35.38
N ILE A 14 50.19 4.07 35.05
CA ILE A 14 48.73 4.30 34.94
C ILE A 14 48.26 3.67 33.62
N SER A 15 47.78 2.44 33.73
CA SER A 15 47.09 1.75 32.62
C SER A 15 45.70 2.40 32.42
N SER A 16 45.61 3.32 31.47
CA SER A 16 44.30 3.88 31.05
C SER A 16 43.50 2.81 30.32
N LEU A 17 42.63 2.13 31.04
CA LEU A 17 41.52 1.37 30.41
C LEU A 17 40.62 2.35 29.69
N ILE A 18 40.77 2.48 28.38
CA ILE A 18 39.79 3.09 27.50
C ILE A 18 38.68 2.02 27.34
N PRO A 19 37.44 2.26 27.80
CA PRO A 19 36.35 1.37 27.48
C PRO A 19 36.11 1.49 25.97
N ILE A 20 36.49 0.45 25.22
CA ILE A 20 36.04 0.27 23.84
C ILE A 20 34.49 0.13 23.92
N LEU A 21 33.82 1.23 23.65
CA LEU A 21 32.36 1.22 23.39
C LEU A 21 32.16 0.41 22.11
N LEU A 22 31.93 -0.90 22.27
CA LEU A 22 31.42 -1.74 21.19
C LEU A 22 30.10 -1.12 20.73
N ALA A 23 30.17 -0.27 19.71
CA ALA A 23 29.03 0.12 18.97
C ALA A 23 28.39 -1.19 18.45
N GLN A 24 27.30 -1.59 19.06
CA GLN A 24 26.48 -2.67 18.55
C GLN A 24 26.05 -2.23 17.15
N THR A 25 26.67 -2.81 16.14
CA THR A 25 26.21 -2.77 14.74
C THR A 25 24.98 -3.67 14.63
N GLY A 26 23.97 -3.41 15.46
CA GLY A 26 22.65 -3.98 15.26
C GLY A 26 22.08 -3.34 14.01
N HIS A 27 21.72 -4.14 13.02
CA HIS A 27 20.86 -3.66 11.94
C HIS A 27 19.68 -2.92 12.58
N PRO A 28 19.32 -1.72 12.11
CA PRO A 28 18.20 -0.98 12.65
C PRO A 28 16.93 -1.84 12.50
N GLN A 29 16.46 -2.39 13.61
CA GLN A 29 15.25 -3.19 13.63
C GLN A 29 14.05 -2.23 13.63
N ILE A 30 13.07 -2.53 12.81
CA ILE A 30 11.76 -1.87 12.88
C ILE A 30 11.19 -2.14 14.28
N PRO A 31 10.61 -1.12 14.93
CA PRO A 31 9.93 -1.29 16.22
C PRO A 31 8.91 -2.43 16.18
N PRO A 32 8.80 -3.27 17.23
CA PRO A 32 7.85 -4.38 17.30
C PRO A 32 6.40 -3.97 17.05
N ARG A 33 6.05 -2.74 17.42
CA ARG A 33 4.72 -2.16 17.22
C ARG A 33 4.25 -2.22 15.76
N VAL A 34 5.15 -2.12 14.80
CA VAL A 34 4.78 -2.21 13.36
C VAL A 34 4.19 -3.57 13.03
N ALA A 35 4.80 -4.64 13.54
CA ALA A 35 4.29 -5.99 13.36
C ALA A 35 2.96 -6.18 14.10
N GLU A 36 2.85 -5.68 15.31
CA GLU A 36 1.62 -5.74 16.10
C GLU A 36 0.45 -5.06 15.37
N GLU A 37 0.64 -3.84 14.86
CA GLU A 37 -0.40 -3.12 14.08
C GLU A 37 -0.74 -3.84 12.77
N ALA A 38 0.24 -4.41 12.08
CA ALA A 38 0.01 -5.21 10.87
C ALA A 38 -0.82 -6.47 11.17
N GLU A 39 -0.52 -7.16 12.26
CA GLU A 39 -1.24 -8.36 12.69
C GLU A 39 -2.66 -8.04 13.17
N VAL A 40 -2.85 -6.93 13.88
CA VAL A 40 -4.18 -6.46 14.30
C VAL A 40 -5.03 -6.08 13.08
N LEU A 41 -4.45 -5.39 12.08
CA LEU A 41 -5.14 -5.13 10.81
C LEU A 41 -5.53 -6.44 10.13
N ALA A 42 -4.60 -7.40 10.01
CA ALA A 42 -4.87 -8.70 9.37
C ALA A 42 -6.06 -9.44 10.02
N GLN A 43 -6.14 -9.42 11.36
CA GLN A 43 -7.21 -10.07 12.13
C GLN A 43 -8.58 -9.42 11.95
N ASN A 44 -8.62 -8.12 11.70
CA ASN A 44 -9.87 -7.35 11.63
C ASN A 44 -10.30 -7.03 10.19
N ALA A 45 -9.40 -7.06 9.22
CA ALA A 45 -9.64 -6.62 7.84
C ALA A 45 -10.91 -7.26 7.21
N THR A 46 -11.12 -8.56 7.39
CA THR A 46 -12.31 -9.25 6.82
C THR A 46 -13.64 -8.92 7.49
N ARG A 47 -13.60 -8.11 8.56
CA ARG A 47 -14.77 -7.76 9.37
C ARG A 47 -15.21 -6.31 9.20
N ILE A 48 -14.47 -5.54 8.41
CA ILE A 48 -14.71 -4.11 8.21
C ILE A 48 -15.11 -3.79 6.77
N LEU A 49 -15.88 -2.74 6.63
CA LEU A 49 -16.28 -2.19 5.34
C LEU A 49 -16.23 -0.67 5.40
N THR A 50 -16.07 -0.05 4.23
CA THR A 50 -16.12 1.40 4.06
C THR A 50 -16.63 1.76 2.68
N ARG A 51 -16.88 3.04 2.47
CA ARG A 51 -17.04 3.62 1.13
C ARG A 51 -15.71 4.15 0.66
N GLU A 52 -15.33 3.76 -0.55
CA GLU A 52 -14.15 4.24 -1.26
C GLU A 52 -14.57 5.21 -2.35
N THR A 53 -13.87 6.34 -2.45
CA THR A 53 -13.93 7.25 -3.60
C THR A 53 -12.61 7.18 -4.34
N LEU A 54 -12.63 6.67 -5.57
CA LEU A 54 -11.50 6.66 -6.48
C LEU A 54 -11.61 7.84 -7.44
N GLN A 55 -10.59 8.69 -7.45
CA GLN A 55 -10.38 9.70 -8.49
C GLN A 55 -9.22 9.27 -9.38
N GLN A 56 -9.50 9.00 -10.64
CA GLN A 56 -8.49 8.61 -11.62
C GLN A 56 -8.23 9.72 -12.62
N ARG A 57 -6.95 9.99 -12.87
CA ARG A 57 -6.45 10.82 -13.96
C ARG A 57 -5.57 9.96 -14.87
N SER A 58 -6.02 9.71 -16.12
CA SER A 58 -5.29 8.87 -17.07
C SER A 58 -4.97 9.60 -18.36
N LEU A 59 -3.77 9.36 -18.91
CA LEU A 59 -3.31 9.94 -20.15
C LEU A 59 -4.10 9.36 -21.32
N LEU A 60 -4.66 10.24 -22.14
CA LEU A 60 -5.33 9.82 -23.37
C LEU A 60 -4.30 9.56 -24.48
N PRO A 61 -4.48 8.51 -25.28
CA PRO A 61 -3.63 8.30 -26.43
C PRO A 61 -3.70 9.50 -27.39
N PRO A 62 -2.61 9.79 -28.11
CA PRO A 62 -2.61 10.87 -29.09
C PRO A 62 -3.67 10.63 -30.16
N THR A 63 -4.40 11.67 -30.52
CA THR A 63 -5.42 11.60 -31.57
C THR A 63 -4.77 11.23 -32.90
N ARG A 64 -5.09 10.07 -33.45
CA ARG A 64 -4.59 9.62 -34.76
C ARG A 64 -5.19 10.44 -35.92
N PHE A 65 -6.30 11.11 -35.68
CA PHE A 65 -6.99 11.91 -36.70
C PHE A 65 -6.62 13.38 -36.55
N VAL A 66 -5.89 13.90 -37.52
CA VAL A 66 -5.65 15.34 -37.67
C VAL A 66 -6.59 15.82 -38.80
N PRO A 67 -7.64 16.61 -38.48
CA PRO A 67 -8.47 17.19 -39.53
C PRO A 67 -7.60 18.04 -40.46
N ARG A 68 -7.71 17.80 -41.76
CA ARG A 68 -7.08 18.66 -42.78
C ARG A 68 -7.89 19.95 -42.98
N ALA A 69 -8.17 20.68 -41.96
CA ALA A 69 -8.92 21.93 -42.05
C ALA A 69 -8.03 23.08 -41.61
N GLY A 70 -7.72 23.96 -42.54
CA GLY A 70 -7.29 25.34 -42.38
C GLY A 70 -6.15 25.65 -41.40
N SER A 71 -5.25 26.51 -41.78
CA SER A 71 -4.05 26.93 -41.02
C SER A 71 -4.32 27.65 -39.68
N ALA A 72 -5.53 27.62 -39.13
CA ALA A 72 -5.92 28.31 -37.91
C ALA A 72 -6.35 27.37 -36.75
N ALA A 73 -6.31 26.04 -36.94
CA ALA A 73 -6.51 25.14 -35.80
C ALA A 73 -5.23 25.05 -35.00
N GLU A 74 -5.13 25.85 -33.96
CA GLU A 74 -4.12 25.74 -32.92
C GLU A 74 -4.13 24.28 -32.40
N ARG A 75 -3.08 23.51 -32.75
CA ARG A 75 -2.93 22.15 -32.22
C ARG A 75 -2.72 22.25 -30.73
N ALA A 76 -3.64 21.71 -29.96
CA ALA A 76 -3.38 21.46 -28.54
C ALA A 76 -2.14 20.55 -28.45
N THR A 77 -0.98 21.14 -28.17
CA THR A 77 0.33 20.47 -28.19
C THR A 77 0.65 19.74 -26.88
N GLY A 78 -0.27 19.79 -25.90
CA GLY A 78 -0.05 19.19 -24.59
C GLY A 78 -0.72 17.82 -24.41
N PRO A 79 -0.26 17.03 -23.40
CA PRO A 79 -0.88 15.79 -23.03
C PRO A 79 -2.35 16.02 -22.61
N ARG A 80 -3.23 15.16 -23.05
CA ARG A 80 -4.66 15.19 -22.70
C ARG A 80 -4.95 14.10 -21.68
N PHE A 81 -5.72 14.43 -20.65
CA PHE A 81 -6.09 13.50 -19.60
C PHE A 81 -7.60 13.27 -19.57
N ARG A 82 -7.97 12.04 -19.22
CA ARG A 82 -9.32 11.70 -18.80
C ARG A 82 -9.35 11.72 -17.28
N ILE A 83 -10.40 12.32 -16.72
CA ILE A 83 -10.67 12.30 -15.29
C ILE A 83 -11.94 11.46 -15.07
N ARG A 84 -11.91 10.58 -14.07
CA ARG A 84 -13.01 9.73 -13.65
C ARG A 84 -13.13 9.75 -12.13
N GLU A 85 -14.35 9.71 -11.64
CA GLU A 85 -14.64 9.49 -10.23
C GLU A 85 -15.53 8.26 -10.08
N VAL A 86 -15.14 7.35 -9.21
CA VAL A 86 -15.90 6.12 -8.93
C VAL A 86 -16.07 5.99 -7.43
N VAL A 87 -17.32 5.82 -7.00
CA VAL A 87 -17.63 5.52 -5.61
C VAL A 87 -18.01 4.05 -5.50
N SER A 88 -17.43 3.35 -4.54
CA SER A 88 -17.62 1.91 -4.32
C SER A 88 -17.88 1.59 -2.85
N GLU A 89 -18.65 0.54 -2.58
CA GLU A 89 -18.54 -0.18 -1.31
C GLU A 89 -17.29 -1.03 -1.34
N PHE A 90 -16.49 -0.97 -0.27
CA PHE A 90 -15.15 -1.53 -0.18
C PHE A 90 -14.98 -2.36 1.09
N SER A 91 -14.29 -3.48 0.98
CA SER A 91 -13.91 -4.34 2.10
C SER A 91 -12.74 -5.24 1.71
N PHE A 92 -12.27 -6.02 2.65
CA PHE A 92 -11.24 -7.03 2.46
C PHE A 92 -11.80 -8.44 2.60
N GLY A 93 -11.19 -9.38 1.93
CA GLY A 93 -11.55 -10.78 2.08
C GLY A 93 -10.38 -11.73 1.82
N PRO A 94 -10.47 -12.99 2.24
CA PRO A 94 -9.42 -13.97 2.03
C PRO A 94 -9.40 -14.42 0.56
N LEU A 95 -8.20 -14.57 0.00
CA LEU A 95 -8.00 -15.26 -1.28
C LEU A 95 -7.89 -16.77 -1.01
N ARG A 96 -8.93 -17.52 -1.41
CA ARG A 96 -9.01 -18.96 -1.13
C ARG A 96 -8.18 -19.84 -2.07
N SER A 97 -7.73 -19.31 -3.20
CA SER A 97 -6.91 -20.01 -4.19
C SER A 97 -5.44 -20.11 -3.79
N SER A 98 -5.00 -19.33 -2.82
CA SER A 98 -3.62 -19.28 -2.33
C SER A 98 -3.45 -20.17 -1.09
N GLN A 99 -2.34 -20.92 -1.02
CA GLN A 99 -1.94 -21.66 0.20
C GLN A 99 -1.55 -20.70 1.34
N SER A 100 -1.31 -19.43 1.04
CA SER A 100 -1.09 -18.36 2.01
C SER A 100 -2.43 -17.67 2.31
N HIS A 101 -2.61 -17.23 3.56
CA HIS A 101 -3.80 -16.50 4.01
C HIS A 101 -3.75 -15.04 3.49
N ASN A 102 -3.67 -14.88 2.17
CA ASN A 102 -3.58 -13.56 1.56
C ASN A 102 -4.95 -12.90 1.58
N LEU A 103 -4.99 -11.70 2.10
CA LEU A 103 -6.14 -10.81 1.98
C LEU A 103 -6.06 -10.07 0.65
N ILE A 104 -7.22 -9.83 0.07
CA ILE A 104 -7.39 -9.02 -1.13
C ILE A 104 -8.48 -7.98 -0.93
N GLU A 105 -8.42 -6.94 -1.73
CA GLU A 105 -9.42 -5.88 -1.76
C GLU A 105 -10.62 -6.27 -2.61
N PHE A 106 -11.82 -6.03 -2.09
CA PHE A 106 -13.09 -6.20 -2.81
C PHE A 106 -13.80 -4.87 -2.94
N ARG A 107 -14.28 -4.59 -4.14
CA ARG A 107 -15.00 -3.36 -4.49
C ARG A 107 -16.28 -3.67 -5.22
N GLN A 108 -17.33 -2.90 -4.94
CA GLN A 108 -18.58 -2.92 -5.69
C GLN A 108 -18.98 -1.49 -6.03
N VAL A 109 -18.94 -1.17 -7.32
CA VAL A 109 -19.19 0.20 -7.82
C VAL A 109 -20.64 0.61 -7.55
N LEU A 110 -20.80 1.77 -6.91
CA LEU A 110 -22.08 2.44 -6.65
C LEU A 110 -22.40 3.48 -7.71
N SER A 111 -21.43 4.33 -8.03
CA SER A 111 -21.59 5.38 -9.03
C SER A 111 -20.30 5.64 -9.80
N VAL A 112 -20.45 6.21 -10.99
CA VAL A 112 -19.35 6.64 -11.87
C VAL A 112 -19.67 8.05 -12.34
N ASP A 113 -18.78 9.01 -12.13
CA ASP A 113 -18.94 10.43 -12.47
C ASP A 113 -20.29 10.99 -11.97
N GLY A 114 -20.66 10.62 -10.73
CA GLY A 114 -21.94 11.01 -10.10
C GLY A 114 -23.18 10.26 -10.61
N GLN A 115 -23.06 9.41 -11.62
CA GLN A 115 -24.19 8.64 -12.14
C GLN A 115 -24.30 7.28 -11.40
N PRO A 116 -25.45 6.95 -10.81
CA PRO A 116 -25.64 5.69 -10.09
C PRO A 116 -25.58 4.48 -11.03
N VAL A 117 -24.79 3.46 -10.65
CA VAL A 117 -24.69 2.18 -11.36
C VAL A 117 -25.57 1.12 -10.71
N GLN A 118 -25.64 1.12 -9.39
CA GLN A 118 -26.47 0.20 -8.62
C GLN A 118 -26.80 0.78 -7.23
N SER A 119 -27.79 0.17 -6.55
CA SER A 119 -28.14 0.54 -5.18
C SER A 119 -27.10 0.00 -4.18
N THR A 120 -26.96 0.68 -3.05
CA THR A 120 -26.09 0.27 -1.94
C THR A 120 -26.38 -1.15 -1.47
N ASP A 121 -27.67 -1.52 -1.32
CA ASP A 121 -28.05 -2.88 -0.88
C ASP A 121 -27.62 -3.97 -1.87
N LYS A 122 -27.69 -3.70 -3.17
CA LYS A 122 -27.23 -4.63 -4.21
C LYS A 122 -25.70 -4.74 -4.16
N ALA A 123 -25.01 -3.63 -4.01
CA ALA A 123 -23.55 -3.60 -3.89
C ALA A 123 -23.07 -4.37 -2.66
N LEU A 124 -23.68 -4.16 -1.49
CA LEU A 124 -23.32 -4.87 -0.26
C LEU A 124 -23.56 -6.39 -0.37
N ARG A 125 -24.66 -6.81 -0.98
CA ARG A 125 -24.89 -8.25 -1.25
C ARG A 125 -23.82 -8.84 -2.17
N ALA A 126 -23.51 -8.15 -3.27
CA ALA A 126 -22.48 -8.58 -4.21
C ALA A 126 -21.09 -8.61 -3.57
N LEU A 127 -20.77 -7.61 -2.72
CA LEU A 127 -19.53 -7.55 -1.96
C LEU A 127 -19.40 -8.76 -1.01
N SER A 128 -20.44 -9.03 -0.22
CA SER A 128 -20.48 -10.18 0.70
C SER A 128 -20.32 -11.52 -0.03
N GLN A 129 -20.99 -11.69 -1.18
CA GLN A 129 -20.85 -12.88 -2.02
C GLN A 129 -19.40 -13.01 -2.56
N GLY A 130 -18.82 -11.89 -3.02
CA GLY A 130 -17.44 -11.85 -3.50
C GLY A 130 -16.44 -12.29 -2.44
N ILE A 131 -16.56 -11.77 -1.22
CA ILE A 131 -15.73 -12.14 -0.08
C ILE A 131 -15.89 -13.62 0.28
N GLN A 132 -17.14 -14.13 0.26
CA GLN A 132 -17.40 -15.55 0.54
C GLN A 132 -16.81 -16.48 -0.52
N GLN A 133 -16.84 -16.11 -1.79
CA GLN A 133 -16.26 -16.90 -2.88
C GLN A 133 -14.73 -16.83 -2.83
N GLY A 134 -14.15 -15.63 -2.68
CA GLY A 134 -12.72 -15.39 -2.47
C GLY A 134 -11.81 -16.00 -3.54
N ASP A 135 -12.27 -16.09 -4.80
CA ASP A 135 -11.54 -16.70 -5.90
C ASP A 135 -11.03 -15.66 -6.91
N ASP A 136 -10.05 -16.04 -7.72
CA ASP A 136 -9.46 -15.20 -8.76
C ASP A 136 -10.50 -14.76 -9.82
N ARG A 137 -11.55 -15.54 -10.05
CA ARG A 137 -12.62 -15.20 -10.99
C ARG A 137 -13.41 -13.99 -10.49
N THR A 138 -13.65 -13.92 -9.19
CA THR A 138 -14.32 -12.78 -8.57
C THR A 138 -13.49 -11.53 -8.68
N ARG A 139 -12.18 -11.63 -8.46
CA ARG A 139 -11.23 -10.53 -8.64
C ARG A 139 -11.19 -10.05 -10.09
N LYS A 140 -11.07 -10.96 -11.06
CA LYS A 140 -11.12 -10.62 -12.50
C LYS A 140 -12.41 -9.91 -12.86
N ARG A 141 -13.58 -10.40 -12.43
CA ARG A 141 -14.88 -9.73 -12.68
C ARG A 141 -14.93 -8.32 -12.11
N MET A 142 -14.32 -8.08 -10.96
CA MET A 142 -14.20 -6.75 -10.36
C MET A 142 -13.36 -5.83 -11.27
N LEU A 143 -12.19 -6.27 -11.71
CA LEU A 143 -11.32 -5.50 -12.62
C LEU A 143 -12.00 -5.24 -13.97
N GLU A 144 -12.71 -6.22 -14.53
CA GLU A 144 -13.53 -6.05 -15.74
C GLU A 144 -14.65 -5.02 -15.56
N GLN A 145 -15.25 -4.93 -14.36
CA GLN A 145 -16.24 -3.90 -14.06
C GLN A 145 -15.61 -2.49 -14.13
N PHE A 146 -14.42 -2.31 -13.58
CA PHE A 146 -13.68 -1.04 -13.69
C PHE A 146 -13.34 -0.72 -15.14
N ALA A 147 -12.81 -1.67 -15.89
CA ALA A 147 -12.48 -1.49 -17.31
C ALA A 147 -13.71 -1.09 -18.16
N ARG A 148 -14.87 -1.71 -17.92
CA ARG A 148 -16.14 -1.32 -18.58
C ARG A 148 -16.56 0.11 -18.26
N ASN A 149 -16.19 0.63 -17.10
CA ASN A 149 -16.43 2.02 -16.71
C ASN A 149 -15.34 2.97 -17.22
N GLY A 150 -14.40 2.49 -18.04
CA GLY A 150 -13.36 3.28 -18.67
C GLY A 150 -12.19 3.64 -17.75
N LEU A 151 -12.02 2.92 -16.65
CA LEU A 151 -10.87 3.00 -15.78
C LEU A 151 -9.76 2.09 -16.30
N VAL A 152 -8.53 2.52 -16.15
CA VAL A 152 -7.30 1.80 -16.55
C VAL A 152 -6.34 1.73 -15.38
N ASP A 153 -5.40 0.79 -15.41
CA ASP A 153 -4.29 0.68 -14.45
C ASP A 153 -4.77 0.83 -13.00
N ILE A 154 -5.80 0.06 -12.63
CA ILE A 154 -6.36 0.07 -11.28
C ILE A 154 -5.44 -0.70 -10.34
N ALA A 155 -4.93 0.00 -9.34
CA ALA A 155 -4.19 -0.61 -8.25
C ALA A 155 -5.11 -1.43 -7.36
N THR A 156 -4.66 -2.63 -7.01
CA THR A 156 -5.32 -3.49 -6.02
C THR A 156 -4.33 -3.90 -4.95
N ASP A 157 -4.87 -4.10 -3.73
CA ASP A 157 -4.15 -4.62 -2.56
C ASP A 157 -3.12 -3.66 -1.94
N TYR A 158 -2.90 -2.45 -2.49
CA TYR A 158 -1.99 -1.49 -1.88
C TYR A 158 -2.45 -1.00 -0.51
N SER A 159 -3.76 -0.90 -0.25
CA SER A 159 -4.25 -0.51 1.09
C SER A 159 -3.87 -1.53 2.18
N LEU A 160 -3.51 -2.75 1.78
CA LEU A 160 -3.04 -3.84 2.63
C LEU A 160 -1.50 -3.89 2.78
N ILE A 161 -0.76 -2.94 2.23
CA ILE A 161 0.71 -3.00 2.21
C ILE A 161 1.35 -3.07 3.61
N LEU A 162 0.66 -2.59 4.65
CA LEU A 162 1.11 -2.73 6.04
C LEU A 162 1.28 -4.20 6.43
N LEU A 163 0.54 -5.13 5.82
CA LEU A 163 0.66 -6.57 6.09
C LEU A 163 2.00 -7.16 5.67
N ALA A 164 2.75 -6.47 4.80
CA ALA A 164 4.13 -6.86 4.49
C ALA A 164 5.04 -6.81 5.72
N PHE A 165 4.64 -6.11 6.79
CA PHE A 165 5.43 -5.92 8.01
C PHE A 165 4.98 -6.80 9.18
N THR A 166 4.21 -7.87 8.95
CA THR A 166 3.96 -8.89 9.98
C THR A 166 5.26 -9.55 10.44
N SER A 167 5.30 -10.07 11.67
CA SER A 167 6.50 -10.69 12.25
C SER A 167 7.11 -11.79 11.37
N GLY A 168 6.29 -12.52 10.62
CA GLY A 168 6.73 -13.54 9.67
C GLY A 168 7.39 -12.95 8.44
N SER A 169 6.75 -11.92 7.86
CA SER A 169 7.18 -11.30 6.60
C SER A 169 8.45 -10.45 6.75
N GLN A 170 8.64 -9.77 7.88
CA GLN A 170 9.82 -8.95 8.14
C GLN A 170 11.14 -9.72 8.04
N LYS A 171 11.11 -11.04 8.31
CA LYS A 171 12.31 -11.90 8.22
C LYS A 171 12.85 -12.07 6.80
N GLN A 172 12.06 -11.71 5.81
CA GLN A 172 12.38 -11.82 4.38
C GLN A 172 12.53 -10.42 3.75
N MET A 173 12.94 -9.45 4.55
CA MET A 173 13.13 -8.08 4.12
C MET A 173 14.48 -7.54 4.52
N GLU A 174 15.10 -6.82 3.61
CA GLU A 174 16.19 -5.90 3.94
C GLU A 174 15.59 -4.59 4.44
N ILE A 175 16.02 -4.12 5.60
CA ILE A 175 15.50 -2.92 6.25
C ILE A 175 16.65 -2.07 6.75
N SER A 176 16.59 -0.76 6.47
CA SER A 176 17.59 0.21 6.96
C SER A 176 16.93 1.52 7.37
N ALA A 177 17.42 2.15 8.43
CA ALA A 177 16.98 3.48 8.82
C ALA A 177 17.41 4.51 7.77
N SER A 178 16.48 5.35 7.32
CA SER A 178 16.73 6.33 6.25
C SER A 178 16.83 7.77 6.76
N GLY A 179 16.14 8.14 7.85
CA GLY A 179 16.23 9.50 8.38
C GLY A 179 15.05 9.92 9.25
N HIS A 180 14.99 11.23 9.49
CA HIS A 180 13.92 11.88 10.26
C HIS A 180 13.22 12.92 9.38
N CYS A 181 11.90 13.01 9.50
CA CYS A 181 11.06 13.97 8.79
C CYS A 181 9.79 14.25 9.59
N ASN A 182 8.85 14.96 8.99
CA ASN A 182 7.51 15.12 9.51
C ASN A 182 6.51 14.54 8.51
N ILE A 183 5.48 13.85 9.01
CA ILE A 183 4.28 13.45 8.27
C ILE A 183 3.13 14.28 8.83
N GLY A 184 2.70 15.29 8.08
CA GLY A 184 1.79 16.31 8.63
C GLY A 184 2.40 17.02 9.84
N ALA A 185 1.74 16.93 10.99
CA ALA A 185 2.22 17.50 12.25
C ALA A 185 3.07 16.53 13.09
N ASP A 186 3.13 15.23 12.73
CA ASP A 186 3.81 14.21 13.50
C ASP A 186 5.30 14.10 13.11
N PRO A 187 6.25 14.26 14.06
CA PRO A 187 7.63 13.86 13.85
C PRO A 187 7.72 12.37 13.52
N ALA A 188 8.47 12.01 12.50
CA ALA A 188 8.56 10.64 12.01
C ALA A 188 10.01 10.21 11.76
N ILE A 189 10.22 8.90 11.86
CA ILE A 189 11.45 8.20 11.47
C ILE A 189 11.12 7.38 10.23
N SER A 190 11.95 7.46 9.20
CA SER A 190 11.80 6.69 7.97
C SER A 190 12.75 5.50 7.92
N PHE A 191 12.24 4.40 7.35
CA PHE A 191 12.99 3.18 7.08
C PHE A 191 12.83 2.82 5.61
N SER A 192 13.93 2.60 4.90
CA SER A 192 13.92 1.96 3.59
C SER A 192 13.78 0.46 3.77
N TRP A 193 13.01 -0.18 2.90
CA TRP A 193 12.78 -1.62 2.95
C TRP A 193 12.72 -2.21 1.55
N MET A 194 13.09 -3.49 1.42
CA MET A 194 13.00 -4.26 0.20
C MET A 194 12.72 -5.73 0.54
N GLN A 195 11.78 -6.35 -0.18
CA GLN A 195 11.52 -7.78 -0.07
C GLN A 195 12.60 -8.57 -0.81
N GLU A 196 13.13 -9.62 -0.20
CA GLU A 196 14.12 -10.52 -0.81
C GLU A 196 13.51 -11.43 -1.88
N SER A 197 12.21 -11.69 -1.79
CA SER A 197 11.49 -12.54 -2.74
C SER A 197 10.08 -12.03 -3.01
N PRO A 198 9.48 -12.39 -4.16
CA PRO A 198 8.11 -11.98 -4.49
C PRO A 198 7.02 -12.65 -3.63
N GLN A 199 7.36 -13.51 -2.68
CA GLN A 199 6.39 -14.11 -1.76
C GLN A 199 5.82 -13.06 -0.82
N GLY A 200 4.51 -12.82 -0.90
CA GLY A 200 3.82 -11.78 -0.14
C GLY A 200 3.83 -10.39 -0.78
N GLY A 201 4.35 -10.27 -2.00
CA GLY A 201 4.23 -9.06 -2.82
C GLY A 201 2.83 -8.90 -3.42
N LEU A 202 2.65 -7.81 -4.17
CA LEU A 202 1.42 -7.58 -4.93
C LEU A 202 1.29 -8.58 -6.08
N THR A 203 0.05 -8.94 -6.39
CA THR A 203 -0.28 -9.81 -7.52
C THR A 203 -0.71 -8.95 -8.68
N GLU A 204 0.01 -9.01 -9.79
CA GLU A 204 -0.43 -8.47 -11.07
C GLU A 204 -1.16 -9.53 -11.89
N PHE A 205 -2.14 -9.10 -12.68
CA PHE A 205 -2.85 -9.96 -13.62
C PHE A 205 -2.53 -9.56 -15.06
N HIS A 206 -1.84 -10.45 -15.76
CA HIS A 206 -1.63 -10.37 -17.22
C HIS A 206 -2.56 -11.36 -17.92
N GLY A 207 -3.75 -10.89 -18.32
CA GLY A 207 -4.76 -11.76 -18.91
C GLY A 207 -5.22 -12.86 -17.95
N GLN A 208 -4.77 -14.10 -18.19
CA GLN A 208 -5.10 -15.26 -17.35
C GLN A 208 -4.02 -15.57 -16.29
N GLU A 209 -2.84 -15.04 -16.45
CA GLU A 209 -1.70 -15.29 -15.58
C GLU A 209 -1.64 -14.30 -14.43
N SER A 210 -1.22 -14.77 -13.27
CA SER A 210 -0.91 -13.93 -12.12
C SER A 210 0.58 -13.95 -11.84
N VAL A 211 1.18 -12.78 -11.71
CA VAL A 211 2.60 -12.62 -11.42
C VAL A 211 2.76 -11.96 -10.06
N HIS A 212 3.57 -12.56 -9.19
CA HIS A 212 3.96 -11.95 -7.91
C HIS A 212 5.28 -11.21 -8.09
N ARG A 213 5.34 -9.97 -7.60
CA ARG A 213 6.54 -9.15 -7.66
C ARG A 213 6.97 -8.72 -6.28
N ALA A 214 8.28 -8.75 -6.03
CA ALA A 214 8.85 -8.18 -4.82
C ALA A 214 8.69 -6.67 -4.81
N LEU A 215 8.47 -6.12 -3.63
CA LEU A 215 8.29 -4.69 -3.40
C LEU A 215 9.50 -4.10 -2.71
N ALA A 216 9.75 -2.84 -2.99
CA ALA A 216 10.65 -1.99 -2.23
C ALA A 216 9.93 -0.69 -1.86
N GLY A 217 10.47 0.04 -0.87
CA GLY A 217 9.81 1.28 -0.49
C GLY A 217 10.37 1.94 0.75
N THR A 218 9.52 2.77 1.36
CA THR A 218 9.81 3.49 2.60
C THR A 218 8.63 3.35 3.55
N LEU A 219 8.92 3.14 4.82
CA LEU A 219 7.98 3.13 5.92
C LEU A 219 8.27 4.32 6.83
N TRP A 220 7.25 5.09 7.19
CA TRP A 220 7.35 6.20 8.15
C TRP A 220 6.60 5.85 9.42
N LEU A 221 7.33 5.95 10.53
CA LEU A 221 6.83 5.67 11.86
C LEU A 221 6.82 6.94 12.69
N ARG A 222 5.79 7.15 13.47
CA ARG A 222 5.74 8.25 14.44
C ARG A 222 6.89 8.10 15.44
N ALA A 223 7.68 9.15 15.61
CA ALA A 223 8.91 9.09 16.40
C ALA A 223 8.67 8.81 17.88
N SER A 224 7.50 9.21 18.42
CA SER A 224 7.18 9.07 19.84
C SER A 224 6.86 7.65 20.28
N ASP A 225 6.27 6.82 19.40
CA ASP A 225 5.71 5.52 19.78
C ASP A 225 5.82 4.43 18.71
N GLY A 226 6.44 4.74 17.56
CA GLY A 226 6.64 3.77 16.48
C GLY A 226 5.39 3.39 15.69
N LEU A 227 4.29 4.16 15.82
CA LEU A 227 3.06 3.90 15.07
C LEU A 227 3.29 4.11 13.56
N PRO A 228 2.92 3.16 12.68
CA PRO A 228 2.94 3.36 11.24
C PRO A 228 2.02 4.51 10.82
N LEU A 229 2.58 5.51 10.15
CA LEU A 229 1.83 6.67 9.63
C LEU A 229 1.62 6.55 8.12
N ARG A 230 2.67 6.12 7.41
CA ARG A 230 2.70 6.06 5.95
C ARG A 230 3.58 4.93 5.47
N VAL A 231 3.16 4.27 4.39
CA VAL A 231 3.99 3.33 3.64
C VAL A 231 4.00 3.74 2.18
N HIS A 232 5.19 3.89 1.60
CA HIS A 232 5.39 3.94 0.16
C HIS A 232 5.94 2.59 -0.29
N ALA A 233 5.39 2.06 -1.38
CA ALA A 233 5.82 0.82 -1.98
C ALA A 233 5.86 0.97 -3.51
N TRP A 234 6.82 0.31 -4.14
CA TRP A 234 6.93 0.28 -5.59
C TRP A 234 7.49 -1.05 -6.09
N MET A 235 7.18 -1.35 -7.34
CA MET A 235 7.78 -2.43 -8.12
C MET A 235 8.13 -1.92 -9.51
N GLU A 236 9.19 -2.49 -10.11
CA GLU A 236 9.61 -2.18 -11.47
C GLU A 236 9.74 -3.47 -12.29
N TYR A 237 9.34 -3.39 -13.55
CA TYR A 237 9.48 -4.48 -14.52
C TYR A 237 9.47 -3.96 -15.96
N THR A 238 9.84 -4.83 -16.88
CA THR A 238 9.74 -4.55 -18.32
C THR A 238 8.56 -5.32 -18.88
N ASP A 239 7.68 -4.64 -19.64
CA ASP A 239 6.55 -5.26 -20.32
C ASP A 239 6.97 -5.98 -21.61
N GLU A 240 6.03 -6.65 -22.27
CA GLU A 240 6.28 -7.36 -23.54
C GLU A 240 6.73 -6.43 -24.68
N ALA A 241 6.40 -5.16 -24.62
CA ALA A 241 6.80 -4.13 -25.58
C ALA A 241 8.14 -3.47 -25.24
N SER A 242 8.85 -3.97 -24.23
CA SER A 242 10.12 -3.45 -23.70
C SER A 242 10.02 -2.05 -23.07
N HIS A 243 8.85 -1.66 -22.58
CA HIS A 243 8.70 -0.46 -21.76
C HIS A 243 9.09 -0.76 -20.32
N LEU A 244 9.83 0.15 -19.70
CA LEU A 244 10.07 0.11 -18.28
C LEU A 244 8.80 0.60 -17.58
N ILE A 245 8.18 -0.29 -16.81
CA ILE A 245 6.99 -0.01 -16.00
C ILE A 245 7.40 0.12 -14.54
N ARG A 246 6.88 1.14 -13.87
CA ARG A 246 6.95 1.28 -12.43
C ARG A 246 5.55 1.54 -11.89
N ASP A 247 5.09 0.64 -11.03
CA ASP A 247 3.90 0.83 -10.23
C ASP A 247 4.31 1.19 -8.82
N GLU A 248 3.82 2.33 -8.33
CA GLU A 248 4.13 2.81 -6.99
C GLU A 248 2.88 3.34 -6.30
N ALA A 249 2.81 3.14 -4.98
CA ALA A 249 1.75 3.70 -4.18
C ALA A 249 2.24 4.20 -2.83
N THR A 250 1.59 5.27 -2.37
CA THR A 250 1.73 5.80 -1.02
C THR A 250 0.43 5.61 -0.28
N VAL A 251 0.48 4.95 0.87
CA VAL A 251 -0.67 4.69 1.73
C VAL A 251 -0.51 5.44 3.03
N ASP A 252 -1.47 6.28 3.36
CA ASP A 252 -1.59 6.91 4.66
C ASP A 252 -2.50 6.09 5.56
N TYR A 253 -2.07 5.86 6.81
CA TYR A 253 -2.83 5.13 7.82
C TYR A 253 -3.30 6.05 8.92
N VAL A 254 -4.49 5.75 9.43
CA VAL A 254 -5.07 6.44 10.60
C VAL A 254 -5.57 5.42 11.61
N MET A 255 -5.53 5.81 12.88
CA MET A 255 -6.16 5.03 13.94
C MET A 255 -7.68 5.13 13.80
N SER A 256 -8.34 4.01 13.58
CA SER A 256 -9.81 3.96 13.50
C SER A 256 -10.44 4.13 14.87
N GLU A 257 -11.74 4.43 14.90
CA GLU A 257 -12.55 4.45 16.14
C GLU A 257 -12.59 3.10 16.86
N HIS A 258 -12.18 2.02 16.16
CA HIS A 258 -12.14 0.66 16.70
C HIS A 258 -10.78 0.30 17.31
N GLY A 259 -9.83 1.23 17.37
CA GLY A 259 -8.54 1.08 18.05
C GLY A 259 -7.48 0.32 17.27
N PHE A 260 -7.58 0.23 15.94
CA PHE A 260 -6.54 -0.29 15.06
C PHE A 260 -6.38 0.55 13.80
N LEU A 261 -5.21 0.42 13.14
CA LEU A 261 -4.91 1.18 11.93
C LEU A 261 -5.76 0.72 10.75
N THR A 262 -6.26 1.70 10.01
CA THR A 262 -6.92 1.50 8.72
C THR A 262 -6.34 2.46 7.68
N PRO A 263 -6.36 2.13 6.38
CA PRO A 263 -5.94 3.07 5.35
C PRO A 263 -6.90 4.27 5.32
N ALA A 264 -6.35 5.47 5.22
CA ALA A 264 -7.11 6.71 5.03
C ALA A 264 -7.12 7.11 3.55
N SER A 265 -5.99 6.91 2.87
CA SER A 265 -5.84 7.18 1.45
C SER A 265 -4.78 6.30 0.82
N VAL A 266 -4.90 6.08 -0.49
CA VAL A 266 -3.86 5.51 -1.35
C VAL A 266 -3.69 6.42 -2.55
N ILE A 267 -2.46 6.85 -2.82
CA ILE A 267 -2.08 7.51 -4.07
C ILE A 267 -1.25 6.51 -4.86
N HIS A 268 -1.74 6.10 -6.02
CA HIS A 268 -1.05 5.16 -6.91
C HIS A 268 -0.70 5.83 -8.23
N HIS A 269 0.52 5.58 -8.70
CA HIS A 269 0.99 6.01 -10.02
C HIS A 269 1.41 4.80 -10.84
N HIS A 270 0.87 4.73 -12.06
CA HIS A 270 1.40 3.86 -13.11
C HIS A 270 2.30 4.69 -14.02
N VAL A 271 3.58 4.32 -14.07
CA VAL A 271 4.63 5.07 -14.75
C VAL A 271 5.21 4.22 -15.87
N VAL A 272 5.24 4.75 -17.08
CA VAL A 272 5.79 4.09 -18.28
C VAL A 272 6.96 4.89 -18.79
N ASN A 273 8.14 4.29 -18.86
CA ASN A 273 9.40 4.93 -19.29
C ASN A 273 9.65 6.28 -18.58
N GLY A 274 9.37 6.33 -17.28
CA GLY A 274 9.56 7.53 -16.44
C GLY A 274 8.47 8.58 -16.53
N ALA A 275 7.41 8.37 -17.31
CA ALA A 275 6.27 9.27 -17.42
C ALA A 275 5.03 8.69 -16.71
N THR A 276 4.41 9.43 -15.79
CA THR A 276 3.15 9.04 -15.15
C THR A 276 2.04 9.06 -16.20
N VAL A 277 1.48 7.88 -16.49
CA VAL A 277 0.38 7.72 -17.46
C VAL A 277 -0.97 7.61 -16.77
N THR A 278 -1.00 7.09 -15.54
CA THR A 278 -2.21 7.02 -14.72
C THR A 278 -1.89 7.38 -13.27
N GLU A 279 -2.76 8.18 -12.68
CA GLU A 279 -2.77 8.52 -11.26
C GLU A 279 -4.13 8.15 -10.68
N ASN A 280 -4.12 7.37 -9.60
CA ASN A 280 -5.31 6.95 -8.87
C ASN A 280 -5.21 7.46 -7.43
N LEU A 281 -6.18 8.27 -7.01
CA LEU A 281 -6.34 8.69 -5.62
C LEU A 281 -7.55 7.96 -5.05
N TYR A 282 -7.31 7.08 -4.08
CA TYR A 282 -8.33 6.39 -3.29
C TYR A 282 -8.47 7.09 -1.95
N LEU A 283 -9.69 7.45 -1.60
CA LEU A 283 -10.06 8.03 -0.31
C LEU A 283 -11.06 7.11 0.36
N TYR A 284 -10.87 6.83 1.63
CA TYR A 284 -11.72 5.94 2.40
C TYR A 284 -12.50 6.73 3.47
N ASP A 285 -13.81 6.52 3.52
CA ASP A 285 -14.62 6.93 4.67
C ASP A 285 -14.16 6.13 5.92
N PRO A 286 -14.54 6.56 7.16
CA PRO A 286 -14.27 5.77 8.34
C PRO A 286 -14.78 4.34 8.21
N PHE A 287 -13.91 3.36 8.48
CA PHE A 287 -14.26 1.94 8.43
C PHE A 287 -15.23 1.56 9.54
N LYS A 288 -16.19 0.71 9.22
CA LYS A 288 -17.22 0.19 10.12
C LYS A 288 -17.15 -1.32 10.17
N PHE A 289 -17.45 -1.93 11.31
CA PHE A 289 -17.62 -3.37 11.35
C PHE A 289 -18.87 -3.80 10.59
N PHE A 290 -18.79 -4.95 9.89
CA PHE A 290 -19.98 -5.61 9.39
C PHE A 290 -20.88 -5.92 10.57
N SER A 291 -22.08 -5.34 10.60
CA SER A 291 -23.11 -5.77 11.54
C SER A 291 -23.64 -7.13 11.08
N THR A 292 -23.28 -8.20 11.78
CA THR A 292 -23.86 -9.53 11.56
C THR A 292 -25.34 -9.60 12.01
N SER A 293 -25.89 -8.52 12.55
CA SER A 293 -27.29 -8.41 12.99
C SER A 293 -28.26 -7.89 11.89
N SER A 294 -27.87 -7.80 10.64
CA SER A 294 -28.82 -7.65 9.53
C SER A 294 -29.58 -8.97 9.35
N THR A 295 -30.46 -9.27 10.27
CA THR A 295 -31.53 -10.24 10.07
C THR A 295 -32.38 -9.71 8.93
N ILE A 296 -32.24 -10.28 7.73
CA ILE A 296 -33.14 -10.01 6.62
C ILE A 296 -34.48 -10.64 7.02
N THR A 297 -35.35 -9.83 7.58
CA THR A 297 -36.77 -10.23 7.80
C THR A 297 -37.42 -10.28 6.40
N PHE A 298 -37.51 -11.47 5.85
CA PHE A 298 -38.37 -11.69 4.69
C PHE A 298 -39.80 -11.46 5.17
N GLY A 299 -40.40 -10.32 4.76
CA GLY A 299 -41.81 -10.09 4.95
C GLY A 299 -42.59 -11.21 4.24
N SER A 300 -43.37 -11.97 5.00
CA SER A 300 -44.31 -12.95 4.42
C SER A 300 -45.22 -12.22 3.43
N PRO A 301 -45.39 -12.73 2.20
CA PRO A 301 -46.38 -12.17 1.28
C PRO A 301 -47.76 -12.37 1.88
N LYS A 302 -48.56 -11.29 1.91
CA LYS A 302 -50.01 -11.35 2.16
C LYS A 302 -50.73 -11.88 0.94
#